data_e7dda4676edd090a209f573629931903
#
_entry.id   e7dda4676edd090a209f573629931903
#
_cell.length_a   1.000
_cell.length_b   1.000
_cell.length_c   1.000
_cell.angle_alpha   90.00
_cell.angle_beta   90.00
_cell.angle_gamma   90.00
#
_symmetry.space_group_name_H-M   'P 1'
#
loop_
_entity.id
_entity.type
_entity.pdbx_description
1 polymer ?
#
loop_
_entity_poly.entity_id
_entity_poly.type
_entity_poly.pdbx_seq_one_letter_code
_entity_poly.pdbx_strand_id
1 'polypeptide(L)'
;HIGDRRQRQMCIRDSGHSDADVLVHAVMDALLGALALGDIGKYFPPTDPQWKGADSLKLLDQVVKLVKERGWSVVNIDAVVIAERPKLKPHITEMSSRMASAIGIAPDAVGVKATTNEGLGPEGREEGISCQAVALLQRS
;
A
#
# COMPACT_ATOMS: atom_id res chain seq x y z
N HIS A 1 19.99 10.93 -4.30
CA HIS A 1 20.84 9.76 -4.24
C HIS A 1 20.65 8.87 -5.48
N ILE A 2 21.75 8.47 -6.11
CA ILE A 2 21.71 7.82 -7.43
C ILE A 2 20.91 6.51 -7.43
N GLY A 3 20.95 5.74 -6.37
CA GLY A 3 20.29 4.45 -6.29
C GLY A 3 18.85 4.48 -5.81
N ASP A 4 18.33 5.65 -5.47
CA ASP A 4 17.02 5.74 -4.83
C ASP A 4 15.93 6.09 -5.84
N ARG A 5 14.75 5.50 -5.64
CA ARG A 5 13.54 5.82 -6.39
C ARG A 5 12.38 6.01 -5.45
N ARG A 6 11.54 6.98 -5.78
CA ARG A 6 10.32 7.27 -5.02
C ARG A 6 9.12 7.28 -5.94
N GLN A 7 8.01 6.78 -5.42
CA GLN A 7 6.75 6.82 -6.14
C GLN A 7 5.61 7.06 -5.16
N ARG A 8 4.71 7.94 -5.55
CA ARG A 8 3.47 8.20 -4.81
C ARG A 8 2.31 7.59 -5.57
N GLN A 9 1.45 6.91 -4.85
CA GLN A 9 0.28 6.29 -5.45
C GLN A 9 -0.94 6.61 -4.59
N MET A 10 -2.06 6.90 -5.25
CA MET A 10 -3.35 7.10 -4.59
C MET A 10 -4.31 6.01 -5.02
N CYS A 11 -5.05 5.46 -4.06
CA CYS A 11 -6.08 4.48 -4.31
C CYS A 11 -7.35 4.91 -3.59
N ILE A 12 -8.49 4.92 -4.29
CA ILE A 12 -9.79 5.26 -3.72
C ILE A 12 -10.70 4.06 -3.89
N ARG A 13 -11.38 3.65 -2.80
CA ARG A 13 -12.28 2.52 -2.80
C ARG A 13 -13.55 2.81 -2.03
N ASP A 14 -14.60 2.06 -2.38
CA ASP A 14 -15.88 2.15 -1.70
C ASP A 14 -15.80 1.56 -0.29
N SER A 15 -16.70 1.99 0.57
CA SER A 15 -16.74 1.62 1.98
C SER A 15 -16.96 0.13 2.24
N GLY A 16 -17.38 -0.65 1.24
CA GLY A 16 -17.58 -2.09 1.38
C GLY A 16 -16.28 -2.90 1.40
N HIS A 17 -15.14 -2.28 1.10
CA HIS A 17 -13.84 -2.96 1.12
C HIS A 17 -13.16 -2.75 2.46
N SER A 18 -12.29 -3.70 2.84
CA SER A 18 -11.47 -3.55 4.03
C SER A 18 -10.50 -2.38 3.85
N ASP A 19 -10.43 -1.52 4.84
CA ASP A 19 -9.51 -0.38 4.86
C ASP A 19 -8.06 -0.84 4.78
N ALA A 20 -7.78 -1.97 5.39
CA ALA A 20 -6.46 -2.58 5.35
C ALA A 20 -6.07 -2.99 3.92
N ASP A 21 -7.02 -3.55 3.15
CA ASP A 21 -6.75 -3.94 1.77
C ASP A 21 -6.44 -2.73 0.89
N VAL A 22 -7.17 -1.64 1.07
CA VAL A 22 -6.92 -0.40 0.33
C VAL A 22 -5.50 0.11 0.59
N LEU A 23 -5.08 0.06 1.85
CA LEU A 23 -3.74 0.48 2.26
C LEU A 23 -2.66 -0.40 1.62
N VAL A 24 -2.82 -1.71 1.68
CA VAL A 24 -1.85 -2.65 1.08
C VAL A 24 -1.78 -2.47 -0.43
N HIS A 25 -2.92 -2.27 -1.08
CA HIS A 25 -2.95 -2.02 -2.53
C HIS A 25 -2.19 -0.75 -2.90
N ALA A 26 -2.36 0.33 -2.13
CA ALA A 26 -1.64 1.57 -2.37
C ALA A 26 -0.13 1.37 -2.24
N VAL A 27 0.31 0.60 -1.23
CA VAL A 27 1.72 0.29 -1.02
C VAL A 27 2.28 -0.54 -2.18
N MET A 28 1.54 -1.56 -2.64
CA MET A 28 1.97 -2.37 -3.78
C MET A 28 2.14 -1.54 -5.04
N ASP A 29 1.17 -0.67 -5.33
CA ASP A 29 1.25 0.18 -6.51
C ASP A 29 2.41 1.18 -6.41
N ALA A 30 2.70 1.68 -5.21
CA ALA A 30 3.85 2.56 -4.99
C ALA A 30 5.18 1.83 -5.27
N LEU A 31 5.30 0.58 -4.83
CA LEU A 31 6.49 -0.23 -5.06
C LEU A 31 6.68 -0.53 -6.55
N LEU A 32 5.62 -0.96 -7.22
CA LEU A 32 5.68 -1.23 -8.66
C LEU A 32 5.94 0.04 -9.45
N GLY A 33 5.29 1.14 -9.08
CA GLY A 33 5.47 2.41 -9.75
C GLY A 33 6.86 2.99 -9.60
N ALA A 34 7.51 2.77 -8.46
CA ALA A 34 8.88 3.22 -8.23
C ALA A 34 9.86 2.62 -9.25
N LEU A 35 9.56 1.46 -9.78
CA LEU A 35 10.37 0.78 -10.78
C LEU A 35 9.73 0.81 -12.18
N ALA A 36 8.67 1.58 -12.34
CA ALA A 36 7.93 1.71 -13.61
C ALA A 36 7.44 0.36 -14.14
N LEU A 37 6.99 -0.52 -13.24
CA LEU A 37 6.52 -1.86 -13.59
C LEU A 37 5.02 -1.93 -13.87
N GLY A 38 4.30 -0.82 -13.74
CA GLY A 38 2.85 -0.79 -13.91
C GLY A 38 2.13 -0.88 -12.59
N ASP A 39 0.97 -1.50 -12.57
CA ASP A 39 0.14 -1.60 -11.39
C ASP A 39 -0.12 -3.07 -11.00
N ILE A 40 -0.83 -3.27 -9.89
CA ILE A 40 -1.14 -4.60 -9.38
C ILE A 40 -2.04 -5.39 -10.34
N GLY A 41 -2.91 -4.72 -11.10
CA GLY A 41 -3.79 -5.38 -12.06
C GLY A 41 -3.04 -6.06 -13.19
N LYS A 42 -1.86 -5.57 -13.53
CA LYS A 42 -1.01 -6.18 -14.56
C LYS A 42 -0.47 -7.54 -14.11
N TYR A 43 -0.08 -7.66 -12.84
CA TYR A 43 0.55 -8.87 -12.29
C TYR A 43 -0.46 -9.82 -11.65
N PHE A 44 -1.54 -9.28 -11.11
CA PHE A 44 -2.56 -10.05 -10.40
C PHE A 44 -3.95 -9.71 -10.94
N PRO A 45 -4.23 -10.02 -12.21
CA PRO A 45 -5.53 -9.65 -12.80
C PRO A 45 -6.66 -10.34 -12.05
N PRO A 46 -7.75 -9.63 -11.75
CA PRO A 46 -8.88 -10.21 -11.02
C PRO A 46 -9.60 -11.32 -11.79
N THR A 47 -9.35 -11.41 -13.09
CA THR A 47 -9.88 -12.49 -13.94
C THR A 47 -9.10 -13.80 -13.80
N ASP A 48 -7.91 -13.77 -13.22
CA ASP A 48 -7.11 -14.97 -13.02
C ASP A 48 -7.59 -15.68 -11.74
N PRO A 49 -8.07 -16.95 -11.86
CA PRO A 49 -8.55 -17.69 -10.68
C PRO A 49 -7.51 -17.85 -9.58
N GLN A 50 -6.22 -17.83 -9.94
CA GLN A 50 -5.12 -17.96 -8.98
C GLN A 50 -5.15 -16.82 -7.93
N TRP A 51 -5.56 -15.63 -8.34
CA TRP A 51 -5.52 -14.43 -7.50
C TRP A 51 -6.88 -14.04 -6.94
N LYS A 52 -7.93 -14.73 -7.33
CA LYS A 52 -9.28 -14.43 -6.87
C LYS A 52 -9.39 -14.74 -5.39
N GLY A 53 -9.73 -13.73 -4.59
CA GLY A 53 -9.85 -13.87 -3.13
C GLY A 53 -8.52 -14.03 -2.41
N ALA A 54 -7.41 -13.77 -3.08
CA ALA A 54 -6.09 -13.87 -2.46
C ALA A 54 -5.92 -12.81 -1.37
N ASP A 55 -5.24 -13.20 -0.28
CA ASP A 55 -4.86 -12.28 0.79
C ASP A 55 -3.91 -11.21 0.23
N SER A 56 -4.23 -9.95 0.46
CA SER A 56 -3.43 -8.83 -0.05
C SER A 56 -1.99 -8.86 0.47
N LEU A 57 -1.75 -9.38 1.68
CA LEU A 57 -0.38 -9.50 2.21
C LEU A 57 0.44 -10.54 1.43
N LYS A 58 -0.20 -11.59 0.92
CA LYS A 58 0.48 -12.55 0.06
C LYS A 58 0.84 -11.93 -1.28
N LEU A 59 -0.04 -11.09 -1.81
CA LEU A 59 0.25 -10.34 -3.03
C LEU A 59 1.40 -9.36 -2.82
N LEU A 60 1.42 -8.69 -1.67
CA LEU A 60 2.52 -7.81 -1.30
C LEU A 60 3.86 -8.57 -1.27
N ASP A 61 3.86 -9.77 -0.72
CA ASP A 61 5.05 -10.61 -0.71
C ASP A 61 5.56 -10.88 -2.13
N GLN A 62 4.66 -11.14 -3.08
CA GLN A 62 5.02 -11.32 -4.48
C GLN A 62 5.59 -10.05 -5.10
N VAL A 63 5.01 -8.90 -4.79
CA VAL A 63 5.53 -7.60 -5.28
C VAL A 63 6.94 -7.35 -4.75
N VAL A 64 7.17 -7.64 -3.47
CA VAL A 64 8.51 -7.49 -2.87
C VAL A 64 9.53 -8.39 -3.56
N LYS A 65 9.13 -9.62 -3.93
CA LYS A 65 10.00 -10.51 -4.70
C LYS A 65 10.37 -9.91 -6.05
N LEU A 66 9.41 -9.31 -6.74
CA LEU A 66 9.67 -8.62 -8.00
C LEU A 66 10.68 -7.49 -7.83
N VAL A 67 10.54 -6.71 -6.77
CA VAL A 67 11.46 -5.61 -6.46
C VAL A 67 12.88 -6.15 -6.28
N LYS A 68 13.03 -7.22 -5.51
CA LYS A 68 14.32 -7.84 -5.23
C LYS A 68 14.95 -8.44 -6.50
N GLU A 69 14.13 -9.10 -7.33
CA GLU A 69 14.61 -9.68 -8.59
C GLU A 69 15.13 -8.62 -9.54
N ARG A 70 14.65 -7.39 -9.43
CA ARG A 70 15.12 -6.27 -10.24
C ARG A 70 16.35 -5.58 -9.66
N GLY A 71 16.88 -6.09 -8.55
CA GLY A 71 18.09 -5.56 -7.93
C GLY A 71 17.86 -4.38 -7.00
N TRP A 72 16.64 -4.27 -6.45
CA TRP A 72 16.27 -3.17 -5.55
C TRP A 72 15.79 -3.72 -4.22
N SER A 73 15.90 -2.92 -3.19
CA SER A 73 15.37 -3.23 -1.86
C SER A 73 14.54 -2.06 -1.34
N VAL A 74 13.57 -2.38 -0.49
CA VAL A 74 12.71 -1.37 0.11
C VAL A 74 13.41 -0.75 1.30
N VAL A 75 13.51 0.57 1.32
CA VAL A 75 14.10 1.32 2.45
C VAL A 75 13.01 1.66 3.45
N ASN A 76 11.95 2.32 3.00
CA ASN A 76 10.83 2.66 3.87
C ASN A 76 9.56 2.88 3.06
N ILE A 77 8.45 2.86 3.78
CA ILE A 77 7.12 3.16 3.27
C ILE A 77 6.54 4.28 4.12
N ASP A 78 5.89 5.24 3.47
CA ASP A 78 5.08 6.23 4.16
C ASP A 78 3.72 6.24 3.50
N ALA A 79 2.66 6.12 4.29
CA ALA A 79 1.31 6.05 3.77
C ALA A 79 0.36 6.89 4.63
N VAL A 80 -0.68 7.40 3.99
CA VAL A 80 -1.75 8.10 4.69
C VAL A 80 -3.09 7.50 4.25
N VAL A 81 -3.96 7.25 5.22
CA VAL A 81 -5.34 6.81 5.01
C VAL A 81 -6.24 8.00 5.30
N ILE A 82 -7.08 8.33 4.34
CA ILE A 82 -8.05 9.43 4.47
C ILE A 82 -9.42 8.81 4.66
N ALA A 83 -9.98 8.95 5.85
CA ALA A 83 -11.27 8.38 6.20
C ALA A 83 -11.86 9.13 7.39
N GLU A 84 -13.18 9.20 7.45
CA GLU A 84 -13.87 9.92 8.53
C GLU A 84 -14.04 9.10 9.80
N ARG A 85 -13.88 7.79 9.73
CA ARG A 85 -14.14 6.93 10.88
C ARG A 85 -12.93 6.83 11.79
N PRO A 86 -13.06 7.20 13.09
CA PRO A 86 -11.93 7.17 14.02
C PRO A 86 -11.52 5.76 14.45
N LYS A 87 -12.29 4.72 14.11
CA LYS A 87 -12.02 3.35 14.55
C LYS A 87 -10.94 2.63 13.77
N LEU A 88 -10.26 3.32 12.85
CA LEU A 88 -9.24 2.71 12.01
C LEU A 88 -7.88 2.54 12.68
N LYS A 89 -7.57 3.35 13.70
CA LYS A 89 -6.23 3.39 14.29
C LYS A 89 -5.70 2.03 14.76
N PRO A 90 -6.46 1.21 15.49
CA PRO A 90 -5.92 -0.10 15.92
C PRO A 90 -5.63 -1.03 14.75
N HIS A 91 -6.49 -1.03 13.73
CA HIS A 91 -6.32 -1.85 12.54
C HIS A 91 -5.15 -1.39 11.70
N ILE A 92 -4.92 -0.07 11.64
CA ILE A 92 -3.81 0.51 10.90
C ILE A 92 -2.48 0.10 11.53
N THR A 93 -2.37 0.15 12.85
CA THR A 93 -1.15 -0.23 13.56
C THR A 93 -0.82 -1.70 13.31
N GLU A 94 -1.81 -2.58 13.41
CA GLU A 94 -1.62 -3.99 13.13
C GLU A 94 -1.20 -4.24 11.69
N MET A 95 -1.87 -3.57 10.75
CA MET A 95 -1.57 -3.72 9.33
C MET A 95 -0.18 -3.21 8.99
N SER A 96 0.23 -2.10 9.60
CA SER A 96 1.58 -1.56 9.44
C SER A 96 2.63 -2.60 9.84
N SER A 97 2.44 -3.26 10.98
CA SER A 97 3.35 -4.32 11.45
C SER A 97 3.38 -5.51 10.51
N ARG A 98 2.21 -5.92 10.00
CA ARG A 98 2.12 -7.04 9.07
C ARG A 98 2.77 -6.72 7.74
N MET A 99 2.60 -5.50 7.24
CA MET A 99 3.26 -5.07 6.02
C MET A 99 4.78 -5.05 6.19
N ALA A 100 5.28 -4.52 7.30
CA ALA A 100 6.70 -4.50 7.57
C ALA A 100 7.29 -5.91 7.57
N SER A 101 6.58 -6.86 8.19
CA SER A 101 6.99 -8.26 8.20
C SER A 101 7.01 -8.86 6.79
N ALA A 102 5.97 -8.59 5.99
CA ALA A 102 5.88 -9.09 4.62
C ALA A 102 6.97 -8.51 3.72
N ILE A 103 7.29 -7.24 3.91
CA ILE A 103 8.34 -6.56 3.13
C ILE A 103 9.74 -6.97 3.61
N GLY A 104 9.87 -7.33 4.88
CA GLY A 104 11.16 -7.69 5.45
C GLY A 104 11.95 -6.50 5.95
N ILE A 105 11.27 -5.44 6.40
CA ILE A 105 11.90 -4.24 6.96
C ILE A 105 11.42 -4.05 8.40
N ALA A 106 12.11 -3.18 9.14
CA ALA A 106 11.75 -2.91 10.53
C ALA A 106 10.37 -2.25 10.61
N PRO A 107 9.58 -2.52 11.67
CA PRO A 107 8.26 -1.90 11.81
C PRO A 107 8.28 -0.37 11.79
N ASP A 108 9.34 0.25 12.27
CA ASP A 108 9.47 1.71 12.26
C ASP A 108 9.84 2.27 10.88
N ALA A 109 10.10 1.41 9.90
CA ALA A 109 10.32 1.82 8.51
C ALA A 109 9.01 1.87 7.71
N VAL A 110 7.89 1.47 8.31
CA VAL A 110 6.56 1.56 7.70
C VAL A 110 5.73 2.54 8.49
N GLY A 111 5.62 3.77 7.98
CA GLY A 111 4.81 4.81 8.60
C GLY A 111 3.42 4.82 8.00
N VAL A 112 2.39 4.78 8.85
CA VAL A 112 1.01 4.89 8.42
C VAL A 112 0.32 5.93 9.29
N LYS A 113 -0.32 6.90 8.64
CA LYS A 113 -1.07 7.96 9.31
C LYS A 113 -2.52 7.89 8.86
N ALA A 114 -3.44 8.22 9.73
CA ALA A 114 -4.84 8.36 9.39
C ALA A 114 -5.25 9.82 9.60
N THR A 115 -6.04 10.33 8.67
CA THR A 115 -6.56 11.68 8.74
C THR A 115 -7.98 11.71 8.20
N THR A 116 -8.67 12.84 8.40
CA THR A 116 -10.01 13.05 7.84
C THR A 116 -9.94 14.15 6.79
N ASN A 117 -11.00 14.26 5.98
CA ASN A 117 -11.21 15.40 5.07
C ASN A 117 -12.13 16.46 5.68
N GLU A 118 -12.34 16.42 6.99
CA GLU A 118 -13.20 17.38 7.71
C GLU A 118 -14.60 17.51 7.10
N GLY A 119 -15.18 16.36 6.72
CA GLY A 119 -16.51 16.30 6.12
C GLY A 119 -16.58 16.66 4.65
N LEU A 120 -15.45 16.90 4.01
CA LEU A 120 -15.41 17.30 2.60
C LEU A 120 -15.12 16.12 1.67
N GLY A 121 -15.75 16.12 0.50
CA GLY A 121 -15.54 15.11 -0.53
C GLY A 121 -16.16 13.75 -0.20
N PRO A 122 -15.91 12.74 -1.03
CA PRO A 122 -16.47 11.39 -0.80
C PRO A 122 -16.00 10.78 0.51
N GLU A 123 -14.75 10.96 0.89
CA GLU A 123 -14.21 10.45 2.16
C GLU A 123 -14.90 11.13 3.34
N GLY A 124 -15.13 12.45 3.25
CA GLY A 124 -15.80 13.21 4.29
C GLY A 124 -17.27 12.84 4.46
N ARG A 125 -17.91 12.35 3.40
CA ARG A 125 -19.28 11.85 3.42
C ARG A 125 -19.37 10.37 3.76
N GLU A 126 -18.28 9.75 4.12
CA GLU A 126 -18.19 8.31 4.41
C GLU A 126 -18.60 7.43 3.23
N GLU A 127 -18.45 7.93 1.99
CA GLU A 127 -18.75 7.18 0.79
C GLU A 127 -17.61 6.23 0.40
N GLY A 128 -16.42 6.44 0.97
CA GLY A 128 -15.26 5.62 0.72
C GLY A 128 -14.06 6.11 1.50
N ILE A 129 -12.93 5.45 1.28
CA ILE A 129 -11.64 5.85 1.86
C ILE A 129 -10.61 5.99 0.76
N SER A 130 -9.61 6.82 0.99
CA SER A 130 -8.49 7.01 0.09
C SER A 130 -7.20 6.68 0.84
N CYS A 131 -6.26 6.08 0.12
CA CYS A 131 -4.91 5.87 0.64
C CYS A 131 -3.90 6.42 -0.35
N GLN A 132 -2.87 7.06 0.17
CA GLN A 132 -1.69 7.45 -0.60
C GLN A 132 -0.47 6.80 0.03
N ALA A 133 0.40 6.27 -0.79
CA ALA A 133 1.64 5.67 -0.30
C ALA A 133 2.82 6.16 -1.12
N VAL A 134 3.94 6.32 -0.43
CA VAL A 134 5.24 6.63 -1.03
C VAL A 134 6.20 5.56 -0.58
N ALA A 135 6.93 4.99 -1.53
CA ALA A 135 7.96 4.00 -1.25
C ALA A 135 9.31 4.55 -1.65
N LEU A 136 10.29 4.33 -0.80
CA LEU A 136 11.68 4.62 -1.12
C LEU A 136 12.40 3.30 -1.31
N LEU A 137 12.98 3.14 -2.48
CA LEU A 137 13.77 1.96 -2.84
C LEU A 137 15.22 2.36 -3.03
N GLN A 138 16.10 1.41 -2.77
CA GLN A 138 17.52 1.61 -3.01
C GLN A 138 18.06 0.41 -3.77
N ARG A 139 19.06 0.65 -4.59
CA ARG A 139 19.71 -0.43 -5.34
C ARG A 139 20.46 -1.35 -4.39
N SER A 140 20.20 -2.62 -4.52
CA SER A 140 20.85 -3.63 -3.68
C SER A 140 22.30 -3.84 -4.03
#